data_89d91b8e6a7b0852b16086179e94e399
#
_entry.id   89d91b8e6a7b0852b16086179e94e399
#
_cell.length_a   1.000
_cell.length_b   1.000
_cell.length_c   1.000
_cell.angle_alpha   90.00
_cell.angle_beta   90.00
_cell.angle_gamma   90.00
#
_symmetry.space_group_name_H-M   'P 1'
#
loop_
_entity.id
_entity.type
_entity.pdbx_description
1 polymer ?
#
loop_
_entity_poly.entity_id
_entity_poly.type
_entity_poly.pdbx_seq_one_letter_code
_entity_poly.pdbx_strand_id
1 'polypeptide(L)'
;MAPKGLDDFEVTMKKIAILSLAPIAVLVAWCSGSVLHAQTANEAWQMFLNGGQPDLQPNRIRVQYDEPTDPQLRTVYEIMMRRKPLHKVQEIFSPLRLPIDLTVKTTQCGMSNAWYRRPEVTLCYEYLRELRDMAPTETSPDGVTPVDAVVGEFLFTASHEVGHAVFDLLDVPLFGRPEDDADQFAAHVLIRIGKNNAPQLIHGAAYMYAEYIKRPTVTVPVAAFADVHGAPVQRLYNLLCLAYGADPVMFADVVEKGYLPKSRVPACKTEWGEVDFAFQKLIYPYIDRTLLNEVLSKSWVPYAKIPIRRQTDAPQSQSMR
;
A
#
# COMPACT_ATOMS: atom_id res chain seq x y z
N MET A 1 32.84 -46.44 -9.63
CA MET A 1 32.71 -46.36 -8.17
C MET A 1 31.40 -45.63 -7.89
N ALA A 2 30.37 -46.41 -7.52
CA ALA A 2 29.04 -45.91 -7.10
C ALA A 2 28.97 -45.91 -5.57
N PRO A 3 28.35 -44.95 -4.92
CA PRO A 3 28.00 -45.12 -3.53
C PRO A 3 26.62 -45.73 -3.39
N LYS A 4 26.57 -46.70 -2.50
CA LYS A 4 25.42 -47.44 -2.00
C LYS A 4 24.58 -46.57 -1.05
N GLY A 5 23.25 -46.85 -1.04
CA GLY A 5 22.51 -47.04 0.19
C GLY A 5 21.37 -46.08 0.39
N LEU A 6 20.19 -46.39 -0.12
CA LEU A 6 18.88 -45.90 0.29
C LEU A 6 18.05 -47.13 0.60
N ASP A 7 17.98 -47.52 1.85
CA ASP A 7 17.00 -48.48 2.34
C ASP A 7 16.60 -48.10 3.77
N ASP A 8 15.32 -48.27 4.04
CA ASP A 8 14.66 -48.36 5.34
C ASP A 8 14.23 -47.08 6.04
N PHE A 9 13.02 -46.63 5.67
CA PHE A 9 12.09 -46.01 6.63
C PHE A 9 10.75 -46.76 6.60
N GLU A 10 10.68 -47.82 7.42
CA GLU A 10 9.42 -48.50 7.76
C GLU A 10 8.60 -47.64 8.72
N VAL A 11 7.44 -47.16 8.26
CA VAL A 11 6.46 -46.45 9.10
C VAL A 11 5.60 -47.47 9.83
N THR A 12 5.85 -47.69 11.08
CA THR A 12 5.02 -48.52 11.98
C THR A 12 3.76 -47.73 12.39
N MET A 13 2.63 -48.05 11.80
CA MET A 13 1.32 -47.60 12.28
C MET A 13 0.92 -48.34 13.56
N LYS A 14 1.02 -47.67 14.70
CA LYS A 14 0.37 -48.18 15.94
C LYS A 14 -1.04 -47.64 16.06
N LYS A 15 -2.00 -48.58 16.11
CA LYS A 15 -3.39 -48.35 16.44
C LYS A 15 -3.50 -47.69 17.80
N ILE A 16 -4.16 -46.52 17.86
CA ILE A 16 -4.56 -45.92 19.14
C ILE A 16 -6.04 -46.16 19.33
N ALA A 17 -6.33 -46.84 20.42
CA ALA A 17 -7.66 -47.18 20.89
C ALA A 17 -8.41 -45.97 21.42
N ILE A 18 -9.70 -45.98 21.17
CA ILE A 18 -10.67 -44.99 21.70
C ILE A 18 -10.84 -45.26 23.20
N LEU A 19 -10.57 -44.25 24.03
CA LEU A 19 -10.92 -44.25 25.45
C LEU A 19 -11.60 -42.93 25.85
N SER A 20 -12.85 -43.09 26.16
CA SER A 20 -13.74 -42.39 27.14
C SER A 20 -13.50 -40.91 27.50
N LEU A 21 -14.61 -40.19 27.37
CA LEU A 21 -14.97 -38.90 27.92
C LEU A 21 -14.62 -38.75 29.41
N ALA A 22 -13.82 -37.71 29.71
CA ALA A 22 -13.76 -37.12 31.05
C ALA A 22 -13.79 -35.58 30.87
N PRO A 23 -14.44 -34.86 31.79
CA PRO A 23 -14.65 -33.41 31.64
C PRO A 23 -13.33 -32.66 31.89
N ILE A 24 -12.90 -31.83 30.94
CA ILE A 24 -11.76 -30.93 31.12
C ILE A 24 -12.20 -29.77 31.99
N ALA A 25 -11.70 -29.75 33.23
CA ALA A 25 -11.77 -28.59 34.11
C ALA A 25 -10.90 -27.48 33.50
N VAL A 26 -11.51 -26.35 33.20
CA VAL A 26 -10.84 -25.14 32.76
C VAL A 26 -10.09 -24.53 33.94
N LEU A 27 -8.78 -24.72 33.97
CA LEU A 27 -7.87 -23.96 34.84
C LEU A 27 -7.71 -22.56 34.23
N VAL A 28 -8.40 -21.58 34.82
CA VAL A 28 -8.19 -20.15 34.53
C VAL A 28 -6.88 -19.72 35.17
N ALA A 29 -5.81 -19.64 34.39
CA ALA A 29 -4.57 -18.99 34.79
C ALA A 29 -4.75 -17.47 34.64
N TRP A 30 -4.84 -16.78 35.76
CA TRP A 30 -4.76 -15.33 35.84
C TRP A 30 -3.30 -14.91 35.54
N CYS A 31 -3.09 -14.30 34.35
CA CYS A 31 -1.93 -13.45 34.08
C CYS A 31 -2.39 -12.21 33.31
N SER A 32 -2.11 -11.09 33.90
CA SER A 32 -2.36 -9.71 33.48
C SER A 32 -2.00 -9.42 32.01
N GLY A 33 -3.05 -9.24 31.17
CA GLY A 33 -2.94 -8.83 29.77
C GLY A 33 -4.32 -8.36 29.27
N SER A 34 -4.81 -7.26 29.82
CA SER A 34 -6.26 -6.97 29.85
C SER A 34 -6.84 -6.12 28.72
N VAL A 35 -6.18 -5.94 27.58
CA VAL A 35 -6.74 -5.16 26.47
C VAL A 35 -7.05 -6.02 25.24
N LEU A 36 -6.30 -7.06 24.96
CA LEU A 36 -6.56 -7.96 23.81
C LEU A 36 -7.83 -8.83 23.99
N HIS A 37 -8.23 -9.16 25.23
CA HIS A 37 -9.33 -10.10 25.48
C HIS A 37 -10.73 -9.49 25.29
N ALA A 38 -10.88 -8.18 25.39
CA ALA A 38 -12.20 -7.54 25.24
C ALA A 38 -12.65 -7.46 23.77
N GLN A 39 -11.72 -7.27 22.84
CA GLN A 39 -12.02 -7.30 21.40
C GLN A 39 -12.36 -8.71 20.93
N THR A 40 -11.61 -9.71 21.33
CA THR A 40 -11.82 -11.11 20.94
C THR A 40 -13.14 -11.68 21.45
N ALA A 41 -13.60 -11.32 22.66
CA ALA A 41 -14.88 -11.79 23.19
C ALA A 41 -16.07 -11.20 22.42
N ASN A 42 -16.01 -9.93 22.04
CA ASN A 42 -17.04 -9.29 21.23
C ASN A 42 -17.06 -9.85 19.80
N GLU A 43 -15.90 -10.05 19.20
CA GLU A 43 -15.76 -10.67 17.89
C GLU A 43 -16.32 -12.10 17.89
N ALA A 44 -15.97 -12.93 18.89
CA ALA A 44 -16.51 -14.28 19.04
C ALA A 44 -18.03 -14.28 19.21
N TRP A 45 -18.57 -13.30 19.94
CA TRP A 45 -20.01 -13.16 20.11
C TRP A 45 -20.71 -12.73 18.82
N GLN A 46 -20.15 -11.81 18.06
CA GLN A 46 -20.66 -11.41 16.75
C GLN A 46 -20.59 -12.57 15.76
N MET A 47 -19.49 -13.31 15.71
CA MET A 47 -19.38 -14.53 14.90
C MET A 47 -20.47 -15.56 15.26
N PHE A 48 -20.75 -15.75 16.55
CA PHE A 48 -21.82 -16.65 17.00
C PHE A 48 -23.21 -16.18 16.53
N LEU A 49 -23.50 -14.88 16.64
CA LEU A 49 -24.77 -14.29 16.20
C LEU A 49 -24.96 -14.35 14.67
N ASN A 50 -23.89 -14.26 13.92
CA ASN A 50 -23.89 -14.30 12.45
C ASN A 50 -23.71 -15.72 11.86
N GLY A 51 -23.95 -16.75 12.67
CA GLY A 51 -23.79 -18.13 12.21
C GLY A 51 -22.36 -18.51 11.84
N GLY A 52 -21.36 -17.88 12.49
CA GLY A 52 -19.94 -18.10 12.26
C GLY A 52 -19.32 -17.25 11.14
N GLN A 53 -20.11 -16.39 10.48
CA GLN A 53 -19.59 -15.47 9.47
C GLN A 53 -19.15 -14.15 10.13
N PRO A 54 -18.01 -13.56 9.73
CA PRO A 54 -17.61 -12.23 10.19
C PRO A 54 -18.61 -11.17 9.72
N ASP A 55 -18.91 -10.20 10.59
CA ASP A 55 -19.73 -9.02 10.25
C ASP A 55 -18.91 -8.02 9.44
N LEU A 56 -18.95 -8.15 8.11
CA LEU A 56 -18.21 -7.31 7.18
C LEU A 56 -18.95 -6.01 6.89
N GLN A 57 -18.46 -4.88 7.40
CA GLN A 57 -19.06 -3.56 7.25
C GLN A 57 -18.12 -2.57 6.56
N PRO A 58 -18.64 -1.68 5.68
CA PRO A 58 -17.89 -0.56 5.15
C PRO A 58 -17.70 0.54 6.21
N ASN A 59 -16.92 1.57 5.89
CA ASN A 59 -16.66 2.72 6.77
C ASN A 59 -16.02 2.34 8.13
N ARG A 60 -15.22 1.29 8.17
CA ARG A 60 -14.48 0.86 9.37
C ARG A 60 -13.05 1.41 9.47
N ILE A 61 -12.71 2.42 8.67
CA ILE A 61 -11.43 3.12 8.82
C ILE A 61 -11.59 4.22 9.87
N ARG A 62 -10.72 4.23 10.88
CA ARG A 62 -10.61 5.29 11.89
C ARG A 62 -9.32 6.07 11.66
N VAL A 63 -9.29 7.35 12.01
CA VAL A 63 -8.08 8.17 11.85
C VAL A 63 -7.68 8.79 13.18
N GLN A 64 -6.36 8.86 13.42
CA GLN A 64 -5.78 9.39 14.63
C GLN A 64 -4.51 10.20 14.33
N TYR A 65 -4.32 11.31 15.02
CA TYR A 65 -3.14 12.16 14.93
C TYR A 65 -2.61 12.36 16.34
N ASP A 66 -1.52 11.70 16.70
CA ASP A 66 -0.90 11.83 18.02
C ASP A 66 0.00 13.06 18.04
N GLU A 67 -0.10 13.87 19.09
CA GLU A 67 0.78 15.04 19.22
C GLU A 67 2.21 14.60 19.56
N PRO A 68 3.23 14.99 18.74
CA PRO A 68 4.61 14.62 19.01
C PRO A 68 5.19 15.41 20.17
N THR A 69 6.09 14.79 20.91
CA THR A 69 6.86 15.45 21.97
C THR A 69 8.13 16.12 21.44
N ASP A 70 8.66 15.66 20.29
CA ASP A 70 9.83 16.26 19.64
C ASP A 70 9.42 17.58 18.92
N PRO A 71 10.00 18.75 19.35
CA PRO A 71 9.72 20.03 18.70
C PRO A 71 10.04 20.05 17.20
N GLN A 72 10.98 19.23 16.73
CA GLN A 72 11.34 19.17 15.30
C GLN A 72 10.22 18.57 14.43
N LEU A 73 9.31 17.80 15.02
CA LEU A 73 8.17 17.20 14.33
C LEU A 73 6.92 18.09 14.37
N ARG A 74 6.92 19.16 15.18
CA ARG A 74 5.78 20.04 15.38
C ARG A 74 5.21 20.60 14.08
N THR A 75 6.07 21.08 13.19
CA THR A 75 5.63 21.63 11.90
C THR A 75 4.91 20.61 11.04
N VAL A 76 5.40 19.37 10.99
CA VAL A 76 4.76 18.27 10.23
C VAL A 76 3.41 17.93 10.85
N TYR A 77 3.35 17.78 12.17
CA TYR A 77 2.09 17.56 12.89
C TYR A 77 1.04 18.64 12.59
N GLU A 78 1.41 19.92 12.65
CA GLU A 78 0.50 21.05 12.36
C GLU A 78 0.00 21.04 10.90
N ILE A 79 0.86 20.63 9.95
CA ILE A 79 0.45 20.42 8.56
C ILE A 79 -0.57 19.29 8.47
N MET A 80 -0.30 18.16 9.12
CA MET A 80 -1.20 16.99 9.14
C MET A 80 -2.55 17.34 9.76
N MET A 81 -2.56 18.06 10.88
CA MET A 81 -3.79 18.52 11.53
C MET A 81 -4.59 19.49 10.67
N ARG A 82 -3.93 20.42 9.99
CA ARG A 82 -4.58 21.42 9.12
C ARG A 82 -5.09 20.82 7.82
N ARG A 83 -4.31 19.96 7.16
CA ARG A 83 -4.61 19.38 5.85
C ARG A 83 -5.45 18.10 5.92
N LYS A 84 -5.42 17.42 7.08
CA LYS A 84 -6.17 16.19 7.37
C LYS A 84 -6.02 15.10 6.30
N PRO A 85 -4.80 14.74 5.86
CA PRO A 85 -4.61 13.78 4.78
C PRO A 85 -5.07 12.36 5.15
N LEU A 86 -5.04 11.96 6.44
CA LEU A 86 -5.57 10.66 6.85
C LEU A 86 -7.08 10.54 6.60
N HIS A 87 -7.83 11.65 6.64
CA HIS A 87 -9.25 11.61 6.27
C HIS A 87 -9.44 11.32 4.78
N LYS A 88 -8.45 11.66 3.92
CA LYS A 88 -8.47 11.26 2.51
C LYS A 88 -8.20 9.76 2.37
N VAL A 89 -7.27 9.22 3.15
CA VAL A 89 -7.05 7.76 3.22
C VAL A 89 -8.32 7.06 3.71
N GLN A 90 -8.93 7.54 4.80
CA GLN A 90 -10.20 7.03 5.32
C GLN A 90 -11.28 7.00 4.24
N GLU A 91 -11.43 8.09 3.47
CA GLU A 91 -12.43 8.22 2.44
C GLU A 91 -12.17 7.29 1.25
N ILE A 92 -10.91 7.18 0.79
CA ILE A 92 -10.50 6.28 -0.29
C ILE A 92 -10.83 4.82 0.04
N PHE A 93 -10.58 4.41 1.28
CA PHE A 93 -10.78 3.03 1.73
C PHE A 93 -12.12 2.79 2.44
N SER A 94 -13.00 3.80 2.50
CA SER A 94 -14.35 3.64 3.08
C SER A 94 -15.18 2.54 2.40
N PRO A 95 -15.00 2.21 1.10
CA PRO A 95 -15.73 1.11 0.47
C PRO A 95 -15.34 -0.29 0.97
N LEU A 96 -14.17 -0.47 1.59
CA LEU A 96 -13.74 -1.75 2.11
C LEU A 96 -14.64 -2.21 3.27
N ARG A 97 -15.20 -3.42 3.13
CA ARG A 97 -15.97 -4.09 4.18
C ARG A 97 -15.02 -4.90 5.04
N LEU A 98 -14.69 -4.38 6.20
CA LEU A 98 -13.77 -5.01 7.13
C LEU A 98 -14.52 -5.67 8.29
N PRO A 99 -13.97 -6.73 8.92
CA PRO A 99 -14.57 -7.40 10.08
C PRO A 99 -14.46 -6.55 11.36
N ILE A 100 -13.43 -5.72 11.45
CA ILE A 100 -13.15 -4.85 12.61
C ILE A 100 -12.75 -3.44 12.14
N ASP A 101 -12.73 -2.49 13.07
CA ASP A 101 -12.19 -1.15 12.79
C ASP A 101 -10.68 -1.23 12.56
N LEU A 102 -10.21 -0.58 11.49
CA LEU A 102 -8.81 -0.36 11.17
C LEU A 102 -8.46 1.10 11.49
N THR A 103 -7.52 1.33 12.39
CA THR A 103 -7.02 2.66 12.70
C THR A 103 -5.84 3.02 11.81
N VAL A 104 -5.93 4.14 11.11
CA VAL A 104 -4.80 4.75 10.39
C VAL A 104 -4.34 5.96 11.18
N LYS A 105 -3.10 5.94 11.67
CA LYS A 105 -2.59 6.99 12.55
C LYS A 105 -1.26 7.57 12.11
N THR A 106 -1.01 8.81 12.55
CA THR A 106 0.34 9.39 12.53
C THR A 106 0.81 9.62 13.95
N THR A 107 2.05 9.25 14.23
CA THR A 107 2.66 9.39 15.56
C THR A 107 4.16 9.62 15.45
N GLN A 108 4.80 10.00 16.54
CA GLN A 108 6.25 10.03 16.67
C GLN A 108 6.75 8.61 16.93
N CYS A 109 7.69 8.12 16.13
CA CYS A 109 8.22 6.75 16.21
C CYS A 109 9.69 6.67 16.65
N GLY A 110 10.45 7.77 16.57
CA GLY A 110 11.89 7.77 16.76
C GLY A 110 12.69 7.26 15.56
N MET A 111 11.99 6.90 14.45
CA MET A 111 12.59 6.46 13.19
C MET A 111 11.69 6.84 12.01
N SER A 112 12.29 6.98 10.83
CA SER A 112 11.55 7.17 9.57
C SER A 112 11.02 5.82 9.09
N ASN A 113 9.72 5.57 9.24
CA ASN A 113 9.07 4.33 8.83
C ASN A 113 7.55 4.47 8.73
N ALA A 114 6.91 3.45 8.12
CA ALA A 114 5.48 3.15 8.21
C ALA A 114 5.33 1.64 8.39
N TRP A 115 4.23 1.19 8.99
CA TRP A 115 3.94 -0.24 9.14
C TRP A 115 2.48 -0.50 9.48
N TYR A 116 2.03 -1.72 9.18
CA TYR A 116 0.81 -2.30 9.70
C TYR A 116 1.11 -3.22 10.89
N ARG A 117 0.36 -3.09 11.94
CA ARG A 117 0.19 -4.08 13.03
C ARG A 117 -1.26 -4.12 13.44
N ARG A 118 -1.90 -5.26 13.29
CA ARG A 118 -3.32 -5.44 13.58
C ARG A 118 -3.74 -4.82 14.92
N PRO A 119 -4.73 -3.92 14.97
CA PRO A 119 -5.52 -3.40 13.87
C PRO A 119 -5.13 -1.96 13.44
N GLU A 120 -3.84 -1.64 13.41
CA GLU A 120 -3.36 -0.28 13.20
C GLU A 120 -2.36 -0.16 12.04
N VAL A 121 -2.57 0.82 11.18
CA VAL A 121 -1.57 1.36 10.23
C VAL A 121 -0.96 2.59 10.88
N THR A 122 0.37 2.61 10.99
CA THR A 122 1.14 3.71 11.58
C THR A 122 2.01 4.36 10.52
N LEU A 123 1.91 5.68 10.38
CA LEU A 123 2.77 6.51 9.54
C LEU A 123 3.55 7.45 10.47
N CYS A 124 4.87 7.29 10.55
CA CYS A 124 5.71 8.07 11.46
C CYS A 124 5.85 9.53 11.02
N TYR A 125 5.85 10.48 11.94
CA TYR A 125 6.12 11.88 11.59
C TYR A 125 7.51 12.08 11.02
N GLU A 126 8.48 11.27 11.43
CA GLU A 126 9.84 11.26 10.88
C GLU A 126 9.84 10.91 9.39
N TYR A 127 9.04 9.92 8.97
CA TYR A 127 8.84 9.57 7.57
C TYR A 127 8.17 10.73 6.80
N LEU A 128 7.12 11.32 7.34
CA LEU A 128 6.43 12.45 6.71
C LEU A 128 7.34 13.69 6.58
N ARG A 129 8.23 13.91 7.55
CA ARG A 129 9.27 14.94 7.46
C ARG A 129 10.24 14.62 6.33
N GLU A 130 10.69 13.39 6.22
CA GLU A 130 11.57 12.95 5.14
C GLU A 130 10.94 13.13 3.77
N LEU A 131 9.66 12.79 3.58
CA LEU A 131 8.94 13.05 2.34
C LEU A 131 8.95 14.53 1.97
N ARG A 132 8.66 15.42 2.93
CA ARG A 132 8.71 16.86 2.72
C ARG A 132 10.10 17.31 2.28
N ASP A 133 11.13 16.81 2.93
CA ASP A 133 12.53 17.25 2.71
C ASP A 133 13.11 16.67 1.41
N MET A 134 12.55 15.59 0.88
CA MET A 134 12.89 14.99 -0.42
C MET A 134 12.13 15.60 -1.59
N ALA A 135 10.96 16.19 -1.34
CA ALA A 135 10.15 16.78 -2.41
C ALA A 135 10.91 17.89 -3.15
N PRO A 136 10.70 18.05 -4.45
CA PRO A 136 11.35 19.12 -5.19
C PRO A 136 10.87 20.48 -4.65
N THR A 137 11.74 21.49 -4.66
CA THR A 137 11.38 22.86 -4.20
C THR A 137 10.52 23.59 -5.21
N GLU A 138 10.60 23.21 -6.48
CA GLU A 138 9.82 23.70 -7.60
C GLU A 138 9.43 22.53 -8.51
N THR A 139 8.62 22.79 -9.54
CA THR A 139 8.25 21.73 -10.50
C THR A 139 9.51 21.15 -11.15
N SER A 140 9.68 19.84 -11.06
CA SER A 140 10.82 19.16 -11.64
C SER A 140 10.86 19.31 -13.18
N PRO A 141 12.01 19.09 -13.83
CA PRO A 141 12.10 19.08 -15.30
C PRO A 141 11.11 18.12 -15.96
N ASP A 142 10.69 17.11 -15.24
CA ASP A 142 9.76 16.08 -15.70
C ASP A 142 8.29 16.45 -15.47
N GLY A 143 8.04 17.61 -14.87
CA GLY A 143 6.70 18.12 -14.63
C GLY A 143 6.07 17.73 -13.31
N VAL A 144 6.81 17.03 -12.41
CA VAL A 144 6.33 16.65 -11.08
C VAL A 144 6.41 17.87 -10.15
N THR A 145 5.27 18.29 -9.61
CA THR A 145 5.22 19.38 -8.64
C THR A 145 5.60 18.89 -7.24
N PRO A 146 6.02 19.79 -6.31
CA PRO A 146 6.23 19.41 -4.90
C PRO A 146 5.02 18.70 -4.28
N VAL A 147 3.81 19.12 -4.65
CA VAL A 147 2.56 18.52 -4.15
C VAL A 147 2.36 17.13 -4.72
N ASP A 148 2.59 16.93 -6.03
CA ASP A 148 2.46 15.60 -6.65
C ASP A 148 3.43 14.60 -6.00
N ALA A 149 4.69 15.01 -5.76
CA ALA A 149 5.70 14.19 -5.11
C ALA A 149 5.25 13.74 -3.71
N VAL A 150 4.88 14.69 -2.84
CA VAL A 150 4.49 14.38 -1.46
C VAL A 150 3.17 13.59 -1.41
N VAL A 151 2.16 13.98 -2.18
CA VAL A 151 0.84 13.33 -2.15
C VAL A 151 0.89 11.95 -2.80
N GLY A 152 1.63 11.81 -3.91
CA GLY A 152 1.80 10.53 -4.60
C GLY A 152 2.43 9.48 -3.69
N GLU A 153 3.58 9.82 -3.09
CA GLU A 153 4.28 8.90 -2.19
C GLU A 153 3.51 8.65 -0.89
N PHE A 154 2.93 9.68 -0.29
CA PHE A 154 2.09 9.53 0.91
C PHE A 154 0.93 8.57 0.68
N LEU A 155 0.20 8.72 -0.43
CA LEU A 155 -0.92 7.84 -0.74
C LEU A 155 -0.44 6.44 -1.15
N PHE A 156 0.71 6.32 -1.82
CA PHE A 156 1.28 5.02 -2.14
C PHE A 156 1.62 4.25 -0.86
N THR A 157 2.39 4.84 0.05
CA THR A 157 2.77 4.21 1.31
C THR A 157 1.55 3.91 2.20
N ALA A 158 0.61 4.87 2.34
CA ALA A 158 -0.60 4.62 3.11
C ALA A 158 -1.44 3.47 2.50
N SER A 159 -1.50 3.36 1.16
CA SER A 159 -2.20 2.27 0.48
C SER A 159 -1.46 0.94 0.63
N HIS A 160 -0.14 0.95 0.64
CA HIS A 160 0.71 -0.23 0.89
C HIS A 160 0.41 -0.81 2.28
N GLU A 161 0.42 0.03 3.32
CA GLU A 161 0.15 -0.42 4.68
C GLU A 161 -1.32 -0.87 4.87
N VAL A 162 -2.26 -0.20 4.20
CA VAL A 162 -3.65 -0.68 4.15
C VAL A 162 -3.75 -2.01 3.40
N GLY A 163 -2.92 -2.25 2.38
CA GLY A 163 -2.81 -3.53 1.68
C GLY A 163 -2.50 -4.67 2.64
N HIS A 164 -1.46 -4.53 3.48
CA HIS A 164 -1.16 -5.49 4.54
C HIS A 164 -2.35 -5.73 5.47
N ALA A 165 -3.05 -4.65 5.87
CA ALA A 165 -4.24 -4.77 6.72
C ALA A 165 -5.38 -5.53 6.02
N VAL A 166 -5.60 -5.29 4.73
CA VAL A 166 -6.61 -5.99 3.93
C VAL A 166 -6.30 -7.48 3.82
N PHE A 167 -5.04 -7.81 3.53
CA PHE A 167 -4.62 -9.22 3.42
C PHE A 167 -4.80 -9.97 4.74
N ASP A 168 -4.43 -9.35 5.86
CA ASP A 168 -4.59 -9.93 7.20
C ASP A 168 -6.05 -10.01 7.65
N LEU A 169 -6.81 -8.92 7.51
CA LEU A 169 -8.16 -8.84 8.05
C LEU A 169 -9.20 -9.62 7.24
N LEU A 170 -8.93 -9.86 5.96
CA LEU A 170 -9.82 -10.60 5.05
C LEU A 170 -9.30 -11.99 4.70
N ASP A 171 -8.23 -12.45 5.36
CA ASP A 171 -7.58 -13.75 5.12
C ASP A 171 -7.27 -13.97 3.63
N VAL A 172 -6.74 -12.92 2.95
CA VAL A 172 -6.40 -12.99 1.54
C VAL A 172 -5.16 -13.86 1.33
N PRO A 173 -5.24 -14.94 0.53
CA PRO A 173 -4.08 -15.78 0.28
C PRO A 173 -3.04 -15.06 -0.59
N LEU A 174 -1.78 -15.09 -0.16
CA LEU A 174 -0.64 -14.52 -0.87
C LEU A 174 0.27 -15.64 -1.37
N PHE A 175 0.77 -15.52 -2.60
CA PHE A 175 1.68 -16.50 -3.20
C PHE A 175 3.12 -16.01 -3.32
N GLY A 176 3.35 -14.74 -3.02
CA GLY A 176 4.65 -14.12 -3.14
C GLY A 176 5.15 -13.54 -1.81
N ARG A 177 5.98 -12.53 -1.93
CA ARG A 177 6.39 -11.75 -0.78
C ARG A 177 5.27 -10.77 -0.44
N PRO A 178 4.83 -10.67 0.82
CA PRO A 178 3.76 -9.76 1.25
C PRO A 178 4.02 -8.30 0.85
N GLU A 179 5.29 -7.90 0.82
CA GLU A 179 5.70 -6.54 0.44
C GLU A 179 5.49 -6.24 -1.05
N ASP A 180 5.75 -7.21 -1.92
CA ASP A 180 5.49 -7.07 -3.36
C ASP A 180 3.97 -7.01 -3.62
N ASP A 181 3.19 -7.83 -2.91
CA ASP A 181 1.73 -7.84 -3.02
C ASP A 181 1.11 -6.52 -2.49
N ALA A 182 1.67 -5.95 -1.40
CA ALA A 182 1.26 -4.65 -0.87
C ALA A 182 1.60 -3.50 -1.83
N ASP A 183 2.75 -3.55 -2.51
CA ASP A 183 3.10 -2.61 -3.58
C ASP A 183 2.13 -2.69 -4.76
N GLN A 184 1.76 -3.91 -5.18
CA GLN A 184 0.79 -4.14 -6.25
C GLN A 184 -0.61 -3.63 -5.86
N PHE A 185 -1.01 -3.86 -4.59
CA PHE A 185 -2.25 -3.32 -4.05
C PHE A 185 -2.24 -1.78 -4.10
N ALA A 186 -1.18 -1.15 -3.61
CA ALA A 186 -1.04 0.31 -3.63
C ALA A 186 -1.07 0.87 -5.06
N ALA A 187 -0.30 0.28 -5.97
CA ALA A 187 -0.28 0.66 -7.38
C ALA A 187 -1.68 0.55 -8.01
N HIS A 188 -2.38 -0.57 -7.78
CA HIS A 188 -3.74 -0.79 -8.28
C HIS A 188 -4.71 0.30 -7.79
N VAL A 189 -4.67 0.62 -6.49
CA VAL A 189 -5.50 1.68 -5.89
C VAL A 189 -5.21 3.02 -6.56
N LEU A 190 -3.95 3.45 -6.64
CA LEU A 190 -3.58 4.75 -7.21
C LEU A 190 -3.96 4.87 -8.69
N ILE A 191 -3.81 3.82 -9.47
CA ILE A 191 -4.19 3.79 -10.89
C ILE A 191 -5.71 3.87 -11.05
N ARG A 192 -6.49 3.27 -10.14
CA ARG A 192 -7.95 3.20 -10.20
C ARG A 192 -8.69 4.38 -9.58
N ILE A 193 -8.07 5.16 -8.69
CA ILE A 193 -8.72 6.30 -7.99
C ILE A 193 -9.31 7.35 -8.94
N GLY A 194 -9.00 7.30 -10.19
CA GLY A 194 -9.60 8.14 -11.21
C GLY A 194 -8.60 8.59 -12.25
N LYS A 195 -9.04 8.59 -13.51
CA LYS A 195 -8.20 8.90 -14.68
C LYS A 195 -7.49 10.25 -14.59
N ASN A 196 -8.06 11.22 -13.87
CA ASN A 196 -7.48 12.56 -13.76
C ASN A 196 -6.42 12.70 -12.67
N ASN A 197 -6.32 11.73 -11.76
CA ASN A 197 -5.39 11.79 -10.63
C ASN A 197 -4.25 10.77 -10.75
N ALA A 198 -4.48 9.66 -11.47
CA ALA A 198 -3.52 8.57 -11.56
C ALA A 198 -2.13 9.02 -12.06
N PRO A 199 -1.99 9.83 -13.12
CA PRO A 199 -0.67 10.28 -13.56
C PRO A 199 0.09 11.06 -12.49
N GLN A 200 -0.56 12.02 -11.82
CA GLN A 200 0.08 12.81 -10.77
C GLN A 200 0.52 11.94 -9.60
N LEU A 201 -0.32 11.01 -9.16
CA LEU A 201 -0.03 10.13 -8.04
C LEU A 201 1.12 9.16 -8.36
N ILE A 202 1.06 8.51 -9.52
CA ILE A 202 2.09 7.56 -9.94
C ILE A 202 3.43 8.27 -10.21
N HIS A 203 3.42 9.40 -10.95
CA HIS A 203 4.65 10.15 -11.19
C HIS A 203 5.24 10.73 -9.90
N GLY A 204 4.38 11.16 -8.96
CA GLY A 204 4.81 11.63 -7.65
C GLY A 204 5.51 10.55 -6.85
N ALA A 205 4.92 9.36 -6.71
CA ALA A 205 5.53 8.22 -6.04
C ALA A 205 6.82 7.77 -6.75
N ALA A 206 6.80 7.66 -8.08
CA ALA A 206 7.97 7.29 -8.86
C ALA A 206 9.12 8.30 -8.71
N TYR A 207 8.82 9.61 -8.64
CA TYR A 207 9.81 10.65 -8.39
C TYR A 207 10.50 10.44 -7.04
N MET A 208 9.75 10.15 -5.98
CA MET A 208 10.30 9.94 -4.64
C MET A 208 11.18 8.69 -4.57
N TYR A 209 10.79 7.60 -5.22
CA TYR A 209 11.67 6.42 -5.38
C TYR A 209 12.96 6.76 -6.13
N ALA A 210 12.87 7.54 -7.22
CA ALA A 210 14.05 7.95 -7.98
C ALA A 210 15.00 8.83 -7.16
N GLU A 211 14.47 9.79 -6.36
CA GLU A 211 15.28 10.61 -5.47
C GLU A 211 15.91 9.79 -4.34
N TYR A 212 15.20 8.81 -3.79
CA TYR A 212 15.76 7.90 -2.81
C TYR A 212 16.97 7.11 -3.38
N ILE A 213 16.82 6.58 -4.60
CA ILE A 213 17.88 5.81 -5.29
C ILE A 213 19.13 6.68 -5.57
N LYS A 214 18.95 7.97 -5.88
CA LYS A 214 20.04 8.91 -6.19
C LYS A 214 20.88 9.30 -4.96
N ARG A 215 20.43 9.01 -3.74
CA ARG A 215 21.21 9.36 -2.53
C ARG A 215 22.55 8.64 -2.53
N PRO A 216 23.69 9.36 -2.28
CA PRO A 216 25.03 8.77 -2.31
C PRO A 216 25.24 7.62 -1.31
N THR A 217 24.41 7.58 -0.28
CA THR A 217 24.45 6.56 0.79
C THR A 217 23.71 5.28 0.40
N VAL A 218 22.91 5.30 -0.67
CA VAL A 218 22.18 4.12 -1.15
C VAL A 218 23.08 3.37 -2.13
N THR A 219 24.05 2.65 -1.61
CA THR A 219 24.62 1.50 -2.30
C THR A 219 23.62 0.36 -2.16
N VAL A 220 23.24 -0.27 -3.26
CA VAL A 220 22.43 -1.50 -3.22
C VAL A 220 23.40 -2.68 -3.05
N PRO A 221 23.80 -3.03 -1.82
CA PRO A 221 24.66 -4.19 -1.61
C PRO A 221 23.87 -5.45 -1.94
N VAL A 222 24.58 -6.54 -2.26
CA VAL A 222 23.95 -7.85 -2.51
C VAL A 222 23.00 -8.23 -1.34
N ALA A 223 23.34 -7.86 -0.10
CA ALA A 223 22.51 -8.07 1.08
C ALA A 223 21.11 -7.39 1.00
N ALA A 224 20.97 -6.31 0.24
CA ALA A 224 19.66 -5.65 0.05
C ALA A 224 18.66 -6.54 -0.71
N PHE A 225 19.14 -7.53 -1.49
CA PHE A 225 18.26 -8.50 -2.13
C PHE A 225 17.75 -9.60 -1.18
N ALA A 226 18.27 -9.64 0.05
CA ALA A 226 17.76 -10.50 1.12
C ALA A 226 16.71 -9.80 2.00
N ASP A 227 16.45 -8.51 1.77
CA ASP A 227 15.39 -7.75 2.46
C ASP A 227 14.01 -8.27 2.06
N VAL A 228 13.03 -8.12 2.96
CA VAL A 228 11.63 -8.48 2.69
C VAL A 228 11.05 -7.61 1.58
N HIS A 229 11.49 -6.37 1.45
CA HIS A 229 11.16 -5.48 0.33
C HIS A 229 12.04 -5.77 -0.87
N GLY A 230 11.50 -5.55 -2.06
CA GLY A 230 12.30 -5.48 -3.28
C GLY A 230 13.28 -4.31 -3.23
N ALA A 231 14.41 -4.42 -3.97
CA ALA A 231 15.33 -3.30 -4.09
C ALA A 231 14.58 -2.03 -4.60
N PRO A 232 14.88 -0.82 -4.10
CA PRO A 232 14.13 0.39 -4.45
C PRO A 232 13.98 0.63 -5.96
N VAL A 233 15.03 0.32 -6.75
CA VAL A 233 14.98 0.43 -8.21
C VAL A 233 14.04 -0.61 -8.83
N GLN A 234 13.93 -1.78 -8.25
CA GLN A 234 12.99 -2.82 -8.71
C GLN A 234 11.55 -2.40 -8.42
N ARG A 235 11.27 -1.89 -7.21
CA ARG A 235 9.95 -1.36 -6.84
C ARG A 235 9.51 -0.23 -7.78
N LEU A 236 10.44 0.70 -8.11
CA LEU A 236 10.20 1.76 -9.08
C LEU A 236 9.77 1.20 -10.45
N TYR A 237 10.54 0.25 -11.00
CA TYR A 237 10.21 -0.32 -12.31
C TYR A 237 8.91 -1.13 -12.28
N ASN A 238 8.59 -1.81 -11.19
CA ASN A 238 7.33 -2.52 -11.03
C ASN A 238 6.14 -1.54 -11.02
N LEU A 239 6.23 -0.45 -10.26
CA LEU A 239 5.21 0.60 -10.23
C LEU A 239 4.95 1.19 -11.63
N LEU A 240 6.01 1.59 -12.34
CA LEU A 240 5.90 2.16 -13.69
C LEU A 240 5.37 1.15 -14.72
N CYS A 241 5.75 -0.12 -14.58
CA CYS A 241 5.27 -1.20 -15.43
C CYS A 241 3.77 -1.46 -15.24
N LEU A 242 3.29 -1.51 -14.00
CA LEU A 242 1.86 -1.66 -13.72
C LEU A 242 1.06 -0.47 -14.27
N ALA A 243 1.55 0.76 -14.09
CA ALA A 243 0.90 1.95 -14.62
C ALA A 243 0.82 1.92 -16.17
N TYR A 244 1.95 1.64 -16.83
CA TYR A 244 1.98 1.51 -18.30
C TYR A 244 1.11 0.35 -18.79
N GLY A 245 1.13 -0.78 -18.11
CA GLY A 245 0.31 -1.94 -18.44
C GLY A 245 -1.21 -1.67 -18.33
N ALA A 246 -1.60 -0.82 -17.37
CA ALA A 246 -2.98 -0.41 -17.15
C ALA A 246 -3.50 0.53 -18.25
N ASP A 247 -2.71 1.51 -18.65
CA ASP A 247 -3.05 2.47 -19.70
C ASP A 247 -1.79 2.98 -20.42
N PRO A 248 -1.37 2.31 -21.52
CA PRO A 248 -0.18 2.68 -22.27
C PRO A 248 -0.24 4.07 -22.92
N VAL A 249 -1.44 4.62 -23.11
CA VAL A 249 -1.62 5.96 -23.68
C VAL A 249 -1.45 7.02 -22.60
N MET A 250 -2.07 6.80 -21.44
CA MET A 250 -1.98 7.71 -20.29
C MET A 250 -0.55 7.81 -19.75
N PHE A 251 0.19 6.69 -19.72
CA PHE A 251 1.55 6.58 -19.18
C PHE A 251 2.61 6.39 -20.28
N ALA A 252 2.36 6.84 -21.52
CA ALA A 252 3.31 6.73 -22.62
C ALA A 252 4.67 7.36 -22.30
N ASP A 253 4.64 8.47 -21.58
CA ASP A 253 5.81 9.26 -21.22
C ASP A 253 6.83 8.50 -20.35
N VAL A 254 6.41 7.51 -19.54
CA VAL A 254 7.37 6.74 -18.72
C VAL A 254 8.32 5.91 -19.60
N VAL A 255 7.89 5.52 -20.79
CA VAL A 255 8.74 4.82 -21.79
C VAL A 255 9.46 5.80 -22.69
N GLU A 256 8.78 6.86 -23.15
CA GLU A 256 9.34 7.88 -24.04
C GLU A 256 10.50 8.63 -23.39
N LYS A 257 10.40 8.96 -22.11
CA LYS A 257 11.44 9.61 -21.32
C LYS A 257 12.51 8.65 -20.77
N GLY A 258 12.32 7.32 -20.98
CA GLY A 258 13.28 6.30 -20.57
C GLY A 258 13.25 5.93 -19.08
N TYR A 259 12.22 6.31 -18.35
CA TYR A 259 12.05 5.91 -16.93
C TYR A 259 11.76 4.41 -16.82
N LEU A 260 10.98 3.86 -17.73
CA LEU A 260 10.75 2.44 -17.88
C LEU A 260 11.55 1.94 -19.09
N PRO A 261 12.53 1.01 -18.92
CA PRO A 261 13.30 0.45 -20.03
C PRO A 261 12.40 -0.22 -21.07
N LYS A 262 12.64 0.02 -22.35
CA LYS A 262 11.87 -0.59 -23.46
C LYS A 262 11.85 -2.12 -23.41
N SER A 263 12.91 -2.75 -22.90
CA SER A 263 12.98 -4.19 -22.70
C SER A 263 11.98 -4.72 -21.66
N ARG A 264 11.53 -3.87 -20.72
CA ARG A 264 10.56 -4.23 -19.67
C ARG A 264 9.11 -4.19 -20.18
N VAL A 265 8.82 -3.33 -21.14
CA VAL A 265 7.48 -3.03 -21.68
C VAL A 265 6.65 -4.25 -22.09
N PRO A 266 7.20 -5.28 -22.78
CA PRO A 266 6.40 -6.43 -23.21
C PRO A 266 5.69 -7.19 -22.09
N ALA A 267 6.22 -7.18 -20.88
CA ALA A 267 5.63 -7.87 -19.72
C ALA A 267 4.51 -7.06 -19.02
N CYS A 268 4.53 -5.73 -19.14
CA CYS A 268 3.71 -4.85 -18.30
C CYS A 268 2.20 -5.05 -18.44
N LYS A 269 1.72 -5.31 -19.66
CA LYS A 269 0.29 -5.57 -19.88
C LYS A 269 -0.18 -6.86 -19.20
N THR A 270 0.67 -7.89 -19.23
CA THR A 270 0.37 -9.18 -18.58
C THR A 270 0.38 -9.00 -17.06
N GLU A 271 1.41 -8.39 -16.51
CA GLU A 271 1.52 -8.14 -15.07
C GLU A 271 0.35 -7.32 -14.52
N TRP A 272 -0.03 -6.23 -15.21
CA TRP A 272 -1.23 -5.50 -14.83
C TRP A 272 -2.49 -6.38 -14.87
N GLY A 273 -2.64 -7.18 -15.94
CA GLY A 273 -3.79 -8.07 -16.07
C GLY A 273 -3.90 -9.10 -14.95
N GLU A 274 -2.77 -9.63 -14.48
CA GLU A 274 -2.69 -10.56 -13.36
C GLU A 274 -3.05 -9.88 -12.03
N VAL A 275 -2.51 -8.68 -11.77
CA VAL A 275 -2.83 -7.89 -10.57
C VAL A 275 -4.30 -7.47 -10.56
N ASP A 276 -4.83 -6.94 -11.66
CA ASP A 276 -6.24 -6.53 -11.77
C ASP A 276 -7.18 -7.74 -11.61
N PHE A 277 -6.84 -8.89 -12.18
CA PHE A 277 -7.60 -10.13 -12.00
C PHE A 277 -7.60 -10.60 -10.55
N ALA A 278 -6.44 -10.62 -9.89
CA ALA A 278 -6.33 -10.99 -8.48
C ALA A 278 -7.15 -10.03 -7.61
N PHE A 279 -7.05 -8.73 -7.84
CA PHE A 279 -7.82 -7.72 -7.13
C PHE A 279 -9.33 -7.93 -7.29
N GLN A 280 -9.78 -8.20 -8.51
CA GLN A 280 -11.19 -8.48 -8.79
C GLN A 280 -11.70 -9.77 -8.11
N LYS A 281 -10.86 -10.78 -7.97
CA LYS A 281 -11.24 -12.04 -7.33
C LYS A 281 -11.17 -12.01 -5.82
N LEU A 282 -10.15 -11.36 -5.26
CA LEU A 282 -9.81 -11.44 -3.85
C LEU A 282 -10.27 -10.22 -3.04
N ILE A 283 -10.35 -9.04 -3.66
CA ILE A 283 -10.66 -7.78 -2.95
C ILE A 283 -12.05 -7.25 -3.30
N TYR A 284 -12.42 -7.24 -4.57
CA TYR A 284 -13.71 -6.68 -5.03
C TYR A 284 -14.95 -7.30 -4.36
N PRO A 285 -14.99 -8.58 -3.93
CA PRO A 285 -16.11 -9.13 -3.15
C PRO A 285 -16.37 -8.40 -1.83
N TYR A 286 -15.35 -7.77 -1.28
CA TYR A 286 -15.38 -7.03 -0.01
C TYR A 286 -15.58 -5.52 -0.20
N ILE A 287 -15.87 -5.06 -1.43
CA ILE A 287 -16.03 -3.63 -1.72
C ILE A 287 -17.50 -3.25 -1.83
N ASP A 288 -17.91 -2.23 -1.09
CA ASP A 288 -19.19 -1.55 -1.29
C ASP A 288 -19.15 -0.72 -2.57
N ARG A 289 -19.97 -1.11 -3.55
CA ARG A 289 -19.94 -0.51 -4.90
C ARG A 289 -20.49 0.91 -4.94
N THR A 290 -21.42 1.24 -4.05
CA THR A 290 -21.99 2.59 -3.98
C THR A 290 -20.93 3.57 -3.50
N LEU A 291 -20.27 3.25 -2.38
CA LEU A 291 -19.17 4.05 -1.85
C LEU A 291 -17.98 4.11 -2.81
N LEU A 292 -17.66 3.01 -3.49
CA LEU A 292 -16.59 3.02 -4.50
C LEU A 292 -16.89 4.02 -5.63
N ASN A 293 -18.13 4.06 -6.15
CA ASN A 293 -18.50 5.02 -7.18
C ASN A 293 -18.38 6.46 -6.70
N GLU A 294 -18.69 6.73 -5.43
CA GLU A 294 -18.50 8.05 -4.82
C GLU A 294 -17.00 8.41 -4.76
N VAL A 295 -16.14 7.47 -4.33
CA VAL A 295 -14.68 7.65 -4.30
C VAL A 295 -14.14 7.95 -5.69
N LEU A 296 -14.55 7.18 -6.70
CA LEU A 296 -14.08 7.32 -8.08
C LEU A 296 -14.55 8.62 -8.76
N SER A 297 -15.61 9.25 -8.25
CA SER A 297 -16.12 10.53 -8.76
C SER A 297 -15.34 11.74 -8.28
N LYS A 298 -14.48 11.60 -7.26
CA LYS A 298 -13.77 12.69 -6.59
C LYS A 298 -12.37 12.93 -7.18
N SER A 299 -11.81 14.13 -6.93
CA SER A 299 -10.40 14.44 -7.20
C SER A 299 -9.61 14.35 -5.90
N TRP A 300 -8.49 13.63 -5.93
CA TRP A 300 -7.64 13.34 -4.78
C TRP A 300 -6.39 14.21 -4.72
N VAL A 301 -6.03 14.87 -5.83
CA VAL A 301 -4.92 15.82 -5.90
C VAL A 301 -5.43 17.25 -5.73
N PRO A 302 -4.93 18.04 -4.76
CA PRO A 302 -5.51 19.33 -4.38
C PRO A 302 -5.58 20.40 -5.49
N TYR A 303 -4.81 20.26 -6.56
CA TYR A 303 -4.62 21.28 -7.59
C TYR A 303 -4.79 20.76 -9.04
N ALA A 304 -5.58 19.71 -9.25
CA ALA A 304 -5.83 19.15 -10.59
C ALA A 304 -6.51 20.11 -11.60
N LYS A 305 -6.56 21.42 -11.32
CA LYS A 305 -7.09 22.47 -12.20
C LYS A 305 -6.05 23.29 -12.95
N ILE A 306 -4.77 22.94 -12.87
CA ILE A 306 -3.79 23.56 -13.78
C ILE A 306 -3.86 22.75 -15.07
N PRO A 307 -4.40 23.31 -16.17
CA PRO A 307 -4.42 22.60 -17.43
C PRO A 307 -2.96 22.33 -17.82
N ILE A 308 -2.61 21.06 -18.00
CA ILE A 308 -1.36 20.69 -18.67
C ILE A 308 -1.44 21.34 -20.04
N ARG A 309 -0.67 22.40 -20.24
CA ARG A 309 -0.57 23.08 -21.53
C ARG A 309 0.01 22.06 -22.50
N ARG A 310 -0.85 21.46 -23.34
CA ARG A 310 -0.37 20.64 -24.45
C ARG A 310 0.52 21.56 -25.29
N GLN A 311 1.74 21.18 -25.49
CA GLN A 311 2.74 21.86 -26.30
C GLN A 311 2.35 21.68 -27.79
N THR A 312 1.25 22.31 -28.23
CA THR A 312 0.81 22.31 -29.64
C THR A 312 0.82 23.72 -30.25
N ASP A 313 1.33 24.73 -29.54
CA ASP A 313 1.50 26.07 -30.10
C ASP A 313 2.99 26.42 -30.19
N ALA A 314 3.70 25.78 -31.11
CA ALA A 314 4.93 26.32 -31.62
C ALA A 314 4.57 27.60 -32.46
N PRO A 315 5.16 28.78 -32.22
CA PRO A 315 4.90 29.93 -33.05
C PRO A 315 5.39 29.64 -34.48
N GLN A 316 4.47 29.75 -35.44
CA GLN A 316 4.80 29.71 -36.84
C GLN A 316 5.82 30.81 -37.11
N SER A 317 7.02 30.45 -37.58
CA SER A 317 8.02 31.35 -38.06
C SER A 317 7.42 32.17 -39.21
N GLN A 318 7.15 33.45 -38.98
CA GLN A 318 6.91 34.41 -40.07
C GLN A 318 8.20 34.54 -40.86
N SER A 319 8.18 33.98 -42.06
CA SER A 319 9.15 34.24 -43.10
C SER A 319 9.05 35.74 -43.47
N MET A 320 10.08 36.51 -43.13
CA MET A 320 10.29 37.82 -43.74
C MET A 320 10.91 37.61 -45.13
N ARG A 321 10.23 38.15 -46.11
CA ARG A 321 10.80 38.42 -47.44
C ARG A 321 11.63 39.69 -47.37
#